data_17cdec60c491ccb904f2945076dba8f8
#
_entry.id   17cdec60c491ccb904f2945076dba8f8
#
_cell.length_a   1.000
_cell.length_b   1.000
_cell.length_c   1.000
_cell.angle_alpha   90.00
_cell.angle_beta   90.00
_cell.angle_gamma   90.00
#
_symmetry.space_group_name_H-M   'P 1'
#
loop_
_entity.id
_entity.type
_entity.pdbx_description
1 polymer ?
#
loop_
_entity_poly.entity_id
_entity_poly.type
_entity_poly.pdbx_seq_one_letter_code
_entity_poly.pdbx_strand_id
1 'polypeptide(L)'
;HLRGDYWSEIKWAKETLYKGFVRKFVIKIKEKRAEKCFNDSTVILPICNYLENIVKNHYPNKNTHVLQSGITSSRWYSTTGMNLKHPCVGILQGAVIWGKTKEMFILEKVIKSLPNVMFYWAGDGPYRKKVLEKLEKFNNFKWLGPLEYPNKTREFLSEIDIYGLVSGIDMSPLTVQEAQLMKKPVIVTNVGGVNELI
;
A
#
# COMPACT_ATOMS: atom_id res chain seq x y z
N HIS A 1 -5.30 17.99 2.52
CA HIS A 1 -4.49 17.08 1.73
C HIS A 1 -5.13 15.68 1.71
N LEU A 2 -5.44 15.16 0.51
CA LEU A 2 -6.08 13.88 0.31
C LEU A 2 -5.04 12.86 -0.18
N ARG A 3 -4.87 11.76 0.59
CA ARG A 3 -3.81 10.78 0.37
C ARG A 3 -4.30 9.41 -0.09
N GLY A 4 -5.61 9.18 -0.11
CA GLY A 4 -6.23 7.91 -0.49
C GLY A 4 -7.57 8.12 -1.17
N ASP A 5 -8.03 7.13 -1.91
CA ASP A 5 -9.38 7.12 -2.47
C ASP A 5 -10.39 6.81 -1.36
N TYR A 6 -10.82 7.88 -0.69
CA TYR A 6 -11.77 7.84 0.42
C TYR A 6 -13.03 7.04 0.07
N TRP A 7 -13.57 7.21 -1.13
CA TRP A 7 -14.85 6.59 -1.53
C TRP A 7 -14.73 5.08 -1.66
N SER A 8 -13.68 4.60 -2.34
CA SER A 8 -13.40 3.17 -2.45
C SER A 8 -13.04 2.55 -1.09
N GLU A 9 -12.23 3.22 -0.30
CA GLU A 9 -11.82 2.75 1.03
C GLU A 9 -13.02 2.63 1.99
N ILE A 10 -13.93 3.62 2.01
CA ILE A 10 -15.16 3.59 2.80
C ILE A 10 -16.09 2.46 2.35
N LYS A 11 -16.24 2.25 1.03
CA LYS A 11 -17.03 1.16 0.49
C LYS A 11 -16.53 -0.19 1.01
N TRP A 12 -15.25 -0.46 0.87
CA TRP A 12 -14.67 -1.72 1.37
C TRP A 12 -14.72 -1.86 2.88
N ALA A 13 -14.53 -0.75 3.61
CA ALA A 13 -14.64 -0.77 5.06
C ALA A 13 -16.06 -1.15 5.52
N LYS A 14 -17.10 -0.67 4.84
CA LYS A 14 -18.50 -1.07 5.09
C LYS A 14 -18.73 -2.55 4.85
N GLU A 15 -18.16 -3.08 3.78
CA GLU A 15 -18.32 -4.50 3.40
C GLU A 15 -17.58 -5.45 4.33
N THR A 16 -16.51 -5.01 4.99
CA THR A 16 -15.58 -5.88 5.70
C THR A 16 -15.49 -5.60 7.21
N LEU A 17 -15.15 -4.39 7.61
CA LEU A 17 -14.83 -4.04 9.00
C LEU A 17 -16.02 -3.46 9.78
N TYR A 18 -16.89 -2.71 9.11
CA TYR A 18 -18.00 -2.01 9.76
C TYR A 18 -19.32 -2.79 9.68
N LYS A 19 -19.29 -4.06 10.13
CA LYS A 19 -20.47 -4.90 10.28
C LYS A 19 -21.03 -4.74 11.70
N GLY A 20 -22.38 -4.80 11.82
CA GLY A 20 -23.09 -4.60 13.09
C GLY A 20 -23.57 -3.17 13.33
N PHE A 21 -24.56 -3.02 14.18
CA PHE A 21 -25.33 -1.77 14.37
C PHE A 21 -24.46 -0.58 14.80
N VAL A 22 -23.66 -0.73 15.85
CA VAL A 22 -22.80 0.33 16.39
C VAL A 22 -21.77 0.77 15.34
N ARG A 23 -21.12 -0.18 14.66
CA ARG A 23 -20.10 0.12 13.64
C ARG A 23 -20.70 0.82 12.42
N LYS A 24 -21.91 0.44 12.01
CA LYS A 24 -22.66 1.12 10.94
C LYS A 24 -22.99 2.58 11.32
N PHE A 25 -23.31 2.84 12.58
CA PHE A 25 -23.52 4.20 13.07
C PHE A 25 -22.23 5.02 13.03
N VAL A 26 -21.13 4.46 13.53
CA VAL A 26 -19.81 5.14 13.51
C VAL A 26 -19.38 5.50 12.08
N ILE A 27 -19.58 4.60 11.09
CA ILE A 27 -19.17 4.90 9.72
C ILE A 27 -20.03 6.01 9.10
N LYS A 28 -21.33 6.08 9.42
CA LYS A 28 -22.19 7.19 8.98
C LYS A 28 -21.71 8.55 9.51
N ILE A 29 -21.25 8.60 10.77
CA ILE A 29 -20.66 9.82 11.33
C ILE A 29 -19.39 10.20 10.59
N LYS A 30 -18.52 9.22 10.28
CA LYS A 30 -17.30 9.46 9.49
C LYS A 30 -17.62 10.00 8.10
N GLU A 31 -18.60 9.44 7.41
CA GLU A 31 -19.04 9.91 6.08
C GLU A 31 -19.54 11.36 6.14
N LYS A 32 -20.42 11.67 7.09
CA LYS A 32 -20.95 13.04 7.26
C LYS A 32 -19.84 14.05 7.55
N ARG A 33 -18.84 13.67 8.37
CA ARG A 33 -17.68 14.53 8.64
C ARG A 33 -16.80 14.73 7.42
N ALA A 34 -16.54 13.66 6.67
CA ALA A 34 -15.75 13.75 5.44
C ALA A 34 -16.44 14.61 4.39
N GLU A 35 -17.74 14.41 4.16
CA GLU A 35 -18.55 15.25 3.26
C GLU A 35 -18.47 16.73 3.66
N LYS A 36 -18.63 17.02 4.95
CA LYS A 36 -18.46 18.38 5.46
C LYS A 36 -17.05 18.92 5.15
N CYS A 37 -15.99 18.15 5.40
CA CYS A 37 -14.62 18.57 5.09
C CYS A 37 -14.42 18.85 3.59
N PHE A 38 -14.97 18.02 2.70
CA PHE A 38 -14.90 18.26 1.26
C PHE A 38 -15.67 19.53 0.87
N ASN A 39 -16.86 19.75 1.44
CA ASN A 39 -17.70 20.91 1.12
C ASN A 39 -17.12 22.22 1.68
N ASP A 40 -16.59 22.21 2.88
CA ASP A 40 -16.07 23.41 3.56
C ASP A 40 -14.65 23.81 3.11
N SER A 41 -13.90 22.87 2.50
CA SER A 41 -12.53 23.14 2.05
C SER A 41 -12.51 24.17 0.92
N THR A 42 -11.61 25.15 1.00
CA THR A 42 -11.36 26.13 -0.07
C THR A 42 -10.65 25.48 -1.25
N VAL A 43 -9.73 24.55 -0.98
CA VAL A 43 -8.97 23.79 -1.96
C VAL A 43 -8.78 22.37 -1.47
N ILE A 44 -8.78 21.40 -2.39
CA ILE A 44 -8.44 20.01 -2.10
C ILE A 44 -7.09 19.73 -2.76
N LEU A 45 -6.17 19.11 -2.01
CA LEU A 45 -4.82 18.76 -2.47
C LEU A 45 -4.67 17.23 -2.60
N PRO A 46 -5.05 16.64 -3.73
CA PRO A 46 -4.83 15.20 -3.98
C PRO A 46 -3.34 14.90 -4.11
N ILE A 47 -2.94 13.68 -3.71
CA ILE A 47 -1.53 13.26 -3.73
C ILE A 47 -1.01 12.90 -5.14
N CYS A 48 -1.90 12.66 -6.11
CA CYS A 48 -1.58 12.27 -7.48
C CYS A 48 -2.70 12.69 -8.44
N ASN A 49 -2.43 12.72 -9.74
CA ASN A 49 -3.40 13.10 -10.77
C ASN A 49 -4.58 12.12 -10.83
N TYR A 50 -4.32 10.82 -10.64
CA TYR A 50 -5.40 9.83 -10.58
C TYR A 50 -6.43 10.19 -9.50
N LEU A 51 -5.95 10.56 -8.31
CA LEU A 51 -6.85 10.94 -7.21
C LEU A 51 -7.51 12.31 -7.44
N GLU A 52 -6.85 13.23 -8.12
CA GLU A 52 -7.45 14.49 -8.54
C GLU A 52 -8.67 14.27 -9.43
N ASN A 53 -8.57 13.37 -10.40
CA ASN A 53 -9.68 13.02 -11.28
C ASN A 53 -10.87 12.43 -10.50
N ILE A 54 -10.61 11.59 -9.49
CA ILE A 54 -11.67 11.08 -8.60
C ILE A 54 -12.34 12.23 -7.85
N VAL A 55 -11.55 13.17 -7.30
CA VAL A 55 -12.10 14.36 -6.61
C VAL A 55 -12.97 15.17 -7.55
N LYS A 56 -12.51 15.45 -8.77
CA LYS A 56 -13.27 16.22 -9.78
C LYS A 56 -14.58 15.55 -10.18
N ASN A 57 -14.61 14.21 -10.21
CA ASN A 57 -15.84 13.47 -10.47
C ASN A 57 -16.89 13.63 -9.35
N HIS A 58 -16.46 13.74 -8.10
CA HIS A 58 -17.37 13.93 -6.95
C HIS A 58 -17.67 15.40 -6.65
N TYR A 59 -16.72 16.29 -6.91
CA TYR A 59 -16.78 17.73 -6.61
C TYR A 59 -16.24 18.55 -7.79
N PRO A 60 -16.96 18.63 -8.92
CA PRO A 60 -16.46 19.22 -10.17
C PRO A 60 -16.09 20.71 -10.04
N ASN A 61 -16.74 21.44 -9.12
CA ASN A 61 -16.52 22.87 -8.93
C ASN A 61 -15.48 23.19 -7.84
N LYS A 62 -14.80 22.18 -7.27
CA LYS A 62 -13.77 22.41 -6.25
C LYS A 62 -12.41 22.72 -6.89
N ASN A 63 -11.75 23.71 -6.34
CA ASN A 63 -10.35 23.96 -6.67
C ASN A 63 -9.50 22.77 -6.19
N THR A 64 -8.68 22.25 -7.08
CA THR A 64 -7.78 21.14 -6.80
C THR A 64 -6.38 21.47 -7.30
N HIS A 65 -5.35 21.07 -6.56
CA HIS A 65 -3.96 21.08 -6.99
C HIS A 65 -3.28 19.82 -6.49
N VAL A 66 -2.59 19.11 -7.38
CA VAL A 66 -1.86 17.90 -6.98
C VAL A 66 -0.68 18.30 -6.10
N LEU A 67 -0.62 17.70 -4.91
CA LEU A 67 0.48 17.87 -3.97
C LEU A 67 1.06 16.50 -3.63
N GLN A 68 2.10 16.10 -4.37
CA GLN A 68 2.78 14.82 -4.16
C GLN A 68 3.49 14.79 -2.81
N SER A 69 3.51 13.61 -2.17
CA SER A 69 4.33 13.39 -0.97
C SER A 69 5.78 13.22 -1.36
N GLY A 70 6.63 14.00 -0.74
CA GLY A 70 8.08 13.78 -0.79
C GLY A 70 8.56 12.82 0.28
N ILE A 71 9.73 12.26 0.07
CA ILE A 71 10.46 11.49 1.08
C ILE A 71 11.85 12.11 1.30
N THR A 72 12.37 11.97 2.51
CA THR A 72 13.69 12.51 2.86
C THR A 72 14.77 11.56 2.32
N SER A 73 15.36 11.90 1.17
CA SER A 73 16.32 11.02 0.47
C SER A 73 17.53 10.65 1.32
N SER A 74 18.02 11.55 2.19
CA SER A 74 19.17 11.30 3.08
C SER A 74 18.94 10.17 4.09
N ARG A 75 17.69 9.71 4.28
CA ARG A 75 17.38 8.57 5.16
C ARG A 75 17.52 7.21 4.45
N TRP A 76 17.65 7.20 3.11
CA TRP A 76 17.65 5.98 2.30
C TRP A 76 19.03 5.77 1.67
N TYR A 77 19.84 4.95 2.32
CA TYR A 77 21.20 4.57 1.93
C TYR A 77 21.44 3.10 2.26
N SER A 78 22.32 2.44 1.53
CA SER A 78 22.64 1.03 1.76
C SER A 78 23.25 0.82 3.15
N THR A 79 22.77 -0.22 3.82
CA THR A 79 23.25 -0.67 5.12
C THR A 79 23.52 -2.17 5.09
N THR A 80 24.01 -2.74 6.17
CA THR A 80 24.01 -4.19 6.35
C THR A 80 22.60 -4.72 6.24
N GLY A 81 22.40 -5.75 5.42
CA GLY A 81 21.10 -6.36 5.16
C GLY A 81 20.63 -7.29 6.29
N MET A 82 19.51 -7.95 6.05
CA MET A 82 18.86 -8.85 7.02
C MET A 82 19.28 -10.33 6.90
N ASN A 83 20.29 -10.65 6.11
CA ASN A 83 20.74 -12.02 5.84
C ASN A 83 19.58 -12.91 5.32
N LEU A 84 19.00 -12.54 4.21
CA LEU A 84 17.93 -13.27 3.54
C LEU A 84 18.52 -14.28 2.54
N LYS A 85 17.73 -15.29 2.17
CA LYS A 85 18.11 -16.22 1.07
C LYS A 85 17.80 -15.58 -0.28
N HIS A 86 18.70 -15.71 -1.24
CA HIS A 86 18.62 -15.21 -2.61
C HIS A 86 18.47 -16.31 -3.65
N PRO A 87 17.92 -16.03 -4.84
CA PRO A 87 17.33 -14.75 -5.23
C PRO A 87 16.01 -14.49 -4.49
N CYS A 88 15.68 -13.23 -4.23
CA CYS A 88 14.48 -12.92 -3.46
C CYS A 88 13.72 -11.66 -3.91
N VAL A 89 12.40 -11.70 -3.69
CA VAL A 89 11.48 -10.58 -3.84
C VAL A 89 11.01 -10.15 -2.47
N GLY A 90 11.16 -8.87 -2.17
CA GLY A 90 10.66 -8.25 -0.93
C GLY A 90 9.38 -7.46 -1.14
N ILE A 91 8.43 -7.60 -0.22
CA ILE A 91 7.13 -6.95 -0.24
C ILE A 91 6.96 -6.20 1.08
N LEU A 92 6.85 -4.87 1.02
CA LEU A 92 6.52 -4.02 2.16
C LEU A 92 5.09 -3.50 1.99
N GLN A 93 4.14 -4.19 2.60
CA GLN A 93 2.73 -3.85 2.41
C GLN A 93 1.90 -4.21 3.64
N GLY A 94 1.16 -3.24 4.17
CA GLY A 94 0.19 -3.49 5.23
C GLY A 94 -1.06 -4.20 4.70
N ALA A 95 -1.58 -5.15 5.49
CA ALA A 95 -2.84 -5.86 5.22
C ALA A 95 -4.02 -5.16 5.94
N VAL A 96 -4.18 -3.84 5.72
CA VAL A 96 -5.13 -2.99 6.47
C VAL A 96 -6.39 -2.71 5.67
N ILE A 97 -6.28 -2.52 4.36
CA ILE A 97 -7.39 -2.19 3.46
C ILE A 97 -7.68 -3.40 2.58
N TRP A 98 -8.92 -3.90 2.59
CA TRP A 98 -9.27 -5.11 1.86
C TRP A 98 -9.00 -5.00 0.36
N GLY A 99 -9.35 -3.87 -0.26
CA GLY A 99 -9.09 -3.62 -1.67
C GLY A 99 -7.61 -3.70 -2.07
N LYS A 100 -6.70 -3.33 -1.16
CA LYS A 100 -5.25 -3.52 -1.35
C LYS A 100 -4.84 -4.97 -1.14
N THR A 101 -5.29 -5.56 -0.03
CA THR A 101 -4.80 -6.85 0.45
C THR A 101 -5.23 -8.03 -0.41
N LYS A 102 -6.46 -8.02 -0.93
CA LYS A 102 -6.98 -9.15 -1.73
C LYS A 102 -6.14 -9.46 -2.97
N GLU A 103 -5.51 -8.46 -3.56
CA GLU A 103 -4.65 -8.65 -4.74
C GLU A 103 -3.36 -9.40 -4.41
N MET A 104 -2.90 -9.38 -3.16
CA MET A 104 -1.76 -10.20 -2.72
C MET A 104 -2.00 -11.70 -2.92
N PHE A 105 -3.25 -12.13 -3.09
CA PHE A 105 -3.57 -13.55 -3.34
C PHE A 105 -3.05 -14.05 -4.69
N ILE A 106 -2.78 -13.16 -5.65
CA ILE A 106 -2.13 -13.54 -6.91
C ILE A 106 -0.72 -14.11 -6.68
N LEU A 107 -0.07 -13.71 -5.58
CA LEU A 107 1.25 -14.21 -5.21
C LEU A 107 1.26 -15.74 -5.04
N GLU A 108 0.12 -16.36 -4.70
CA GLU A 108 0.02 -17.83 -4.65
C GLU A 108 0.45 -18.48 -5.96
N LYS A 109 0.02 -17.95 -7.09
CA LYS A 109 0.40 -18.45 -8.42
C LYS A 109 1.86 -18.13 -8.73
N VAL A 110 2.30 -16.92 -8.43
CA VAL A 110 3.68 -16.48 -8.70
C VAL A 110 4.69 -17.28 -7.90
N ILE A 111 4.48 -17.44 -6.59
CA ILE A 111 5.34 -18.19 -5.69
C ILE A 111 5.45 -19.66 -6.15
N LYS A 112 4.32 -20.25 -6.52
CA LYS A 112 4.29 -21.64 -7.05
C LYS A 112 5.07 -21.77 -8.36
N SER A 113 5.03 -20.79 -9.24
CA SER A 113 5.73 -20.83 -10.54
C SER A 113 7.23 -20.54 -10.43
N LEU A 114 7.70 -19.99 -9.32
CA LEU A 114 9.10 -19.59 -9.10
C LEU A 114 9.67 -20.26 -7.83
N PRO A 115 9.79 -21.60 -7.79
CA PRO A 115 10.16 -22.34 -6.57
C PRO A 115 11.57 -22.04 -6.06
N ASN A 116 12.45 -21.51 -6.90
CA ASN A 116 13.83 -21.16 -6.56
C ASN A 116 13.99 -19.68 -6.14
N VAL A 117 12.91 -18.90 -6.10
CA VAL A 117 12.91 -17.50 -5.68
C VAL A 117 12.22 -17.39 -4.34
N MET A 118 12.87 -16.77 -3.36
CA MET A 118 12.27 -16.49 -2.06
C MET A 118 11.38 -15.25 -2.11
N PHE A 119 10.26 -15.30 -1.43
CA PHE A 119 9.33 -14.19 -1.28
C PHE A 119 9.22 -13.80 0.19
N TYR A 120 9.62 -12.59 0.53
CA TYR A 120 9.56 -12.08 1.88
C TYR A 120 8.49 -10.99 2.00
N TRP A 121 7.54 -11.20 2.87
CA TRP A 121 6.52 -10.19 3.17
C TRP A 121 6.75 -9.57 4.54
N ALA A 122 6.92 -8.24 4.57
CA ALA A 122 6.94 -7.42 5.77
C ALA A 122 5.69 -6.54 5.82
N GLY A 123 4.94 -6.67 6.90
CA GLY A 123 3.70 -5.94 7.12
C GLY A 123 2.77 -6.66 8.07
N ASP A 124 1.70 -5.98 8.46
CA ASP A 124 0.67 -6.49 9.36
C ASP A 124 -0.69 -5.81 9.07
N GLY A 125 -1.74 -6.27 9.75
CA GLY A 125 -3.06 -5.69 9.67
C GLY A 125 -4.19 -6.69 9.89
N PRO A 126 -5.45 -6.23 9.91
CA PRO A 126 -6.62 -7.06 10.18
C PRO A 126 -6.78 -8.25 9.21
N TYR A 127 -6.22 -8.15 8.01
CA TYR A 127 -6.33 -9.19 6.99
C TYR A 127 -5.09 -10.09 6.90
N ARG A 128 -4.08 -9.92 7.79
CA ARG A 128 -2.86 -10.74 7.81
C ARG A 128 -3.16 -12.24 7.75
N LYS A 129 -4.06 -12.72 8.60
CA LYS A 129 -4.40 -14.16 8.65
C LYS A 129 -4.84 -14.69 7.29
N LYS A 130 -5.67 -13.93 6.55
CA LYS A 130 -6.13 -14.33 5.21
C LYS A 130 -4.99 -14.43 4.19
N VAL A 131 -3.97 -13.58 4.30
CA VAL A 131 -2.79 -13.63 3.45
C VAL A 131 -1.94 -14.86 3.79
N LEU A 132 -1.68 -15.09 5.08
CA LEU A 132 -0.88 -16.23 5.56
C LEU A 132 -1.55 -17.57 5.21
N GLU A 133 -2.86 -17.73 5.40
CA GLU A 133 -3.62 -18.93 4.99
C GLU A 133 -3.38 -19.32 3.52
N LYS A 134 -3.09 -18.34 2.65
CA LYS A 134 -2.82 -18.58 1.23
C LYS A 134 -1.35 -18.84 0.93
N LEU A 135 -0.44 -18.15 1.61
CA LEU A 135 0.96 -18.06 1.20
C LEU A 135 1.92 -18.86 2.10
N GLU A 136 1.60 -19.03 3.38
CA GLU A 136 2.51 -19.67 4.36
C GLU A 136 2.79 -21.15 4.09
N LYS A 137 1.95 -21.81 3.27
CA LYS A 137 2.14 -23.19 2.85
C LYS A 137 3.30 -23.40 1.88
N PHE A 138 3.87 -22.34 1.30
CA PHE A 138 4.98 -22.42 0.36
C PHE A 138 6.32 -22.27 1.08
N ASN A 139 7.26 -23.21 0.85
CA ASN A 139 8.59 -23.20 1.46
C ASN A 139 9.44 -22.00 1.04
N ASN A 140 9.14 -21.39 -0.09
CA ASN A 140 9.80 -20.19 -0.63
C ASN A 140 9.04 -18.90 -0.32
N PHE A 141 8.14 -18.91 0.66
CA PHE A 141 7.51 -17.70 1.22
C PHE A 141 7.84 -17.57 2.71
N LYS A 142 8.10 -16.34 3.16
CA LYS A 142 8.32 -16.05 4.58
C LYS A 142 7.71 -14.72 4.96
N TRP A 143 6.87 -14.72 5.97
CA TRP A 143 6.40 -13.51 6.62
C TRP A 143 7.39 -13.08 7.70
N LEU A 144 7.79 -11.79 7.68
CA LEU A 144 8.76 -11.21 8.61
C LEU A 144 8.12 -10.39 9.75
N GLY A 145 6.79 -10.24 9.72
CA GLY A 145 6.11 -9.31 10.60
C GLY A 145 6.22 -7.85 10.16
N PRO A 146 5.74 -6.92 10.99
CA PRO A 146 5.98 -5.48 10.78
C PRO A 146 7.45 -5.15 11.07
N LEU A 147 8.05 -4.31 10.22
CA LEU A 147 9.42 -3.84 10.41
C LEU A 147 9.41 -2.45 11.07
N GLU A 148 10.35 -2.23 11.99
CA GLU A 148 10.60 -0.91 12.57
C GLU A 148 11.05 0.06 11.49
N TYR A 149 10.35 1.19 11.42
CA TYR A 149 10.64 2.24 10.46
C TYR A 149 11.51 3.34 11.07
N PRO A 150 12.51 3.86 10.37
CA PRO A 150 12.95 3.48 9.03
C PRO A 150 14.07 2.42 9.02
N ASN A 151 14.67 2.08 10.17
CA ASN A 151 15.91 1.33 10.22
C ASN A 151 15.77 -0.09 9.68
N LYS A 152 14.85 -0.89 10.22
CA LYS A 152 14.62 -2.26 9.75
C LYS A 152 14.04 -2.32 8.32
N THR A 153 13.25 -1.32 7.94
CA THR A 153 12.79 -1.17 6.56
C THR A 153 13.97 -0.95 5.61
N ARG A 154 14.94 -0.13 6.00
CA ARG A 154 16.15 0.13 5.21
C ARG A 154 17.06 -1.10 5.12
N GLU A 155 17.28 -1.82 6.23
CA GLU A 155 18.01 -3.09 6.22
C GLU A 155 17.35 -4.11 5.26
N PHE A 156 16.03 -4.22 5.31
CA PHE A 156 15.27 -5.08 4.41
C PHE A 156 15.44 -4.68 2.94
N LEU A 157 15.26 -3.39 2.63
CA LEU A 157 15.45 -2.86 1.28
C LEU A 157 16.92 -2.96 0.82
N SER A 158 17.90 -2.91 1.72
CA SER A 158 19.29 -3.14 1.37
C SER A 158 19.52 -4.57 0.88
N GLU A 159 18.84 -5.53 1.47
CA GLU A 159 19.06 -6.96 1.24
C GLU A 159 18.33 -7.49 0.00
N ILE A 160 17.05 -7.18 -0.18
CA ILE A 160 16.25 -7.77 -1.26
C ILE A 160 16.82 -7.48 -2.66
N ASP A 161 16.58 -8.38 -3.62
CA ASP A 161 16.99 -8.20 -5.01
C ASP A 161 15.99 -7.37 -5.79
N ILE A 162 14.70 -7.59 -5.58
CA ILE A 162 13.58 -6.92 -6.25
C ILE A 162 12.56 -6.52 -5.21
N TYR A 163 12.04 -5.30 -5.33
CA TYR A 163 10.89 -4.84 -4.55
C TYR A 163 9.58 -5.12 -5.32
N GLY A 164 8.63 -5.76 -4.64
CA GLY A 164 7.29 -6.05 -5.16
C GLY A 164 6.20 -5.27 -4.44
N LEU A 165 5.29 -4.63 -5.17
CA LEU A 165 4.04 -4.08 -4.64
C LEU A 165 2.86 -4.70 -5.38
N VAL A 166 2.06 -5.50 -4.67
CA VAL A 166 0.86 -6.16 -5.22
C VAL A 166 -0.38 -5.61 -4.53
N SER A 167 -0.97 -4.58 -5.11
CA SER A 167 -2.08 -3.84 -4.52
C SER A 167 -3.23 -3.67 -5.52
N GLY A 168 -4.47 -3.75 -5.04
CA GLY A 168 -5.67 -3.49 -5.86
C GLY A 168 -6.01 -2.01 -5.98
N ILE A 169 -5.41 -1.16 -5.16
CA ILE A 169 -5.47 0.30 -5.23
C ILE A 169 -4.32 0.90 -4.46
N ASP A 170 -3.63 1.84 -5.05
CA ASP A 170 -2.68 2.69 -4.36
C ASP A 170 -2.57 4.05 -5.06
N MET A 171 -2.29 5.11 -4.30
CA MET A 171 -2.26 6.45 -4.85
C MET A 171 -0.82 6.93 -5.09
N SER A 172 0.01 6.85 -4.06
CA SER A 172 1.42 7.24 -4.11
C SER A 172 2.17 6.49 -3.00
N PRO A 173 2.44 5.18 -3.20
CA PRO A 173 3.06 4.34 -2.18
C PRO A 173 4.49 4.79 -1.91
N LEU A 174 4.76 5.26 -0.69
CA LEU A 174 6.10 5.69 -0.28
C LEU A 174 7.10 4.54 -0.36
N THR A 175 6.68 3.31 -0.12
CA THR A 175 7.55 2.13 -0.16
C THR A 175 8.14 1.86 -1.56
N VAL A 176 7.44 2.27 -2.64
CA VAL A 176 7.98 2.23 -4.00
C VAL A 176 9.09 3.27 -4.15
N GLN A 177 8.84 4.51 -3.71
CA GLN A 177 9.83 5.59 -3.76
C GLN A 177 11.06 5.26 -2.88
N GLU A 178 10.85 4.65 -1.71
CA GLU A 178 11.90 4.17 -0.82
C GLU A 178 12.76 3.10 -1.49
N ALA A 179 12.14 2.12 -2.15
CA ALA A 179 12.86 1.09 -2.91
C ALA A 179 13.66 1.67 -4.08
N GLN A 180 13.09 2.65 -4.81
CA GLN A 180 13.79 3.36 -5.89
C GLN A 180 15.00 4.15 -5.38
N LEU A 181 14.90 4.85 -4.23
CA LEU A 181 16.03 5.52 -3.59
C LEU A 181 17.11 4.53 -3.14
N MET A 182 16.70 3.32 -2.74
CA MET A 182 17.62 2.23 -2.42
C MET A 182 18.13 1.51 -3.68
N LYS A 183 17.85 2.05 -4.89
CA LYS A 183 18.27 1.52 -6.19
C LYS A 183 17.81 0.08 -6.45
N LYS A 184 16.65 -0.30 -5.90
CA LYS A 184 16.08 -1.62 -6.14
C LYS A 184 15.19 -1.61 -7.38
N PRO A 185 15.31 -2.62 -8.26
CA PRO A 185 14.28 -2.87 -9.27
C PRO A 185 12.91 -3.01 -8.63
N VAL A 186 11.87 -2.41 -9.23
CA VAL A 186 10.52 -2.45 -8.70
C VAL A 186 9.57 -3.15 -9.67
N ILE A 187 8.71 -4.02 -9.15
CA ILE A 187 7.60 -4.64 -9.87
C ILE A 187 6.33 -4.27 -9.12
N VAL A 188 5.41 -3.61 -9.78
CA VAL A 188 4.20 -3.08 -9.15
C VAL A 188 2.96 -3.38 -10.00
N THR A 189 1.81 -3.51 -9.36
CA THR A 189 0.54 -3.53 -10.06
C THR A 189 0.22 -2.14 -10.61
N ASN A 190 -0.21 -2.07 -11.87
CA ASN A 190 -0.63 -0.83 -12.52
C ASN A 190 -2.03 -0.43 -12.04
N VAL A 191 -2.10 0.22 -10.90
CA VAL A 191 -3.35 0.63 -10.24
C VAL A 191 -3.24 2.03 -9.64
N GLY A 192 -4.34 2.77 -9.70
CA GLY A 192 -4.42 4.10 -9.09
C GLY A 192 -3.37 5.06 -9.64
N GLY A 193 -2.66 5.73 -8.73
CA GLY A 193 -1.58 6.66 -9.07
C GLY A 193 -0.18 6.03 -9.07
N VAL A 194 -0.06 4.70 -8.99
CA VAL A 194 1.25 4.03 -8.92
C VAL A 194 2.07 4.24 -10.19
N ASN A 195 1.43 4.26 -11.36
CA ASN A 195 2.05 4.52 -12.63
C ASN A 195 2.61 5.95 -12.80
N GLU A 196 2.26 6.87 -11.89
CA GLU A 196 2.86 8.21 -11.86
C GLU A 196 4.24 8.24 -11.17
N LEU A 197 4.67 7.11 -10.58
CA LEU A 197 5.96 6.97 -9.88
C LEU A 197 7.03 6.22 -10.69
N ILE A 198 6.65 5.61 -11.83
CA ILE A 198 7.50 4.70 -12.59
C ILE A 198 7.71 5.20 -14.00
#